data_bb049a940457eb892b1c55e45e37de27
#
_entry.id   bb049a940457eb892b1c55e45e37de27
#
_cell.length_a   1.000
_cell.length_b   1.000
_cell.length_c   1.000
_cell.angle_alpha   90.00
_cell.angle_beta   90.00
_cell.angle_gamma   90.00
#
_symmetry.space_group_name_H-M   'P 1'
#
loop_
_entity.id
_entity.type
_entity.pdbx_description
1 polymer ?
#
loop_
_entity_poly.entity_id
_entity_poly.type
_entity_poly.pdbx_seq_one_letter_code
_entity_poly.pdbx_strand_id
1 'polypeptide(L)'
;MDGERQEEDFIICAIEGGAAMELMDKILSQKNLQEAMKRVKSNKGASGIDKMSVEEIDEYFSKHIEEIKTSIWGKKYRPQAVKRVYIPKPNGKKRPLGIPVVVDRVIQQAVAQVFSELYDECFSEHSYGFRPNRSAHQAMEEVLFYLNEGCEWVIDIDIEKYFDTVNHDKLISILREKVKDDVTLHLVRSFLRAGIMEDGIIRRNEEGVPQGGPLSPILSNIYLDRFDKELESRGLRFVRYADDCNIFVKSEMSANRVMKSVSSWLERKLFLKVNMTKTKVVRPSNSSFLGFTFWRNKDGWKSKPTYDRKQKLCKKIKEVLCRKKASALPLSAVFTKVNQIVRGWINYFRIGSMKTFLTEFGEWLRHKIRVIILKQWKKPKRIYTNLQNLNRILKLNIPDERIYSTANTRLGLYRQTKGNTINFLLSPKVLSMKNKNRPGLINPLEYYQSK
;
A
#
# COMPACT_ATOMS: atom_id res chain seq x y z
N MET A 1 52.71 1.31 -15.07
CA MET A 1 51.46 1.68 -14.33
C MET A 1 50.47 2.47 -15.18
N ASP A 2 50.91 3.16 -16.24
CA ASP A 2 49.97 3.97 -17.08
C ASP A 2 49.32 3.16 -18.21
N GLY A 3 49.87 2.00 -18.57
CA GLY A 3 49.29 1.11 -19.61
C GLY A 3 48.09 0.30 -19.14
N GLU A 4 48.11 -0.17 -17.90
CA GLU A 4 47.00 -0.97 -17.34
C GLU A 4 45.75 -0.11 -17.08
N ARG A 5 45.90 1.16 -16.71
CA ARG A 5 44.74 2.09 -16.56
C ARG A 5 44.07 2.43 -17.89
N GLN A 6 44.86 2.51 -18.99
CA GLN A 6 44.28 2.79 -20.30
C GLN A 6 43.54 1.57 -20.89
N GLU A 7 43.99 0.35 -20.59
CA GLU A 7 43.25 -0.86 -20.98
C GLU A 7 41.99 -1.08 -20.16
N GLU A 8 42.01 -0.81 -18.84
CA GLU A 8 40.80 -0.84 -18.00
C GLU A 8 39.77 0.21 -18.43
N ASP A 9 40.19 1.45 -18.73
CA ASP A 9 39.31 2.50 -19.21
C ASP A 9 38.75 2.18 -20.63
N PHE A 10 39.51 1.51 -21.49
CA PHE A 10 39.06 1.09 -22.82
C PHE A 10 38.09 -0.09 -22.75
N ILE A 11 38.32 -1.02 -21.83
CA ILE A 11 37.42 -2.18 -21.57
C ILE A 11 36.11 -1.64 -20.94
N ILE A 12 36.17 -0.70 -20.00
CA ILE A 12 34.99 -0.05 -19.42
C ILE A 12 34.18 0.70 -20.48
N CYS A 13 34.84 1.44 -21.39
CA CYS A 13 34.17 2.13 -22.49
C CYS A 13 33.54 1.20 -23.53
N ALA A 14 34.19 0.08 -23.83
CA ALA A 14 33.65 -0.95 -24.74
C ALA A 14 32.46 -1.71 -24.13
N ILE A 15 32.49 -1.96 -22.82
CA ILE A 15 31.36 -2.53 -22.06
C ILE A 15 30.20 -1.53 -21.96
N GLU A 16 30.48 -0.25 -21.77
CA GLU A 16 29.45 0.80 -21.70
C GLU A 16 28.70 0.99 -23.03
N GLY A 17 29.35 0.91 -24.17
CA GLY A 17 28.73 1.02 -25.50
C GLY A 17 27.83 -0.20 -25.84
N GLY A 18 28.26 -1.40 -25.49
CA GLY A 18 27.44 -2.61 -25.61
C GLY A 18 26.26 -2.66 -24.66
N ALA A 19 26.45 -2.23 -23.41
CA ALA A 19 25.39 -2.21 -22.40
C ALA A 19 24.26 -1.19 -22.70
N ALA A 20 24.53 -0.14 -23.45
CA ALA A 20 23.53 0.85 -23.83
C ALA A 20 22.55 0.34 -24.90
N MET A 21 23.01 -0.42 -25.87
CA MET A 21 22.13 -1.11 -26.82
C MET A 21 21.31 -2.23 -26.16
N GLU A 22 21.91 -2.96 -25.21
CA GLU A 22 21.22 -4.00 -24.45
C GLU A 22 20.04 -3.48 -23.59
N LEU A 23 20.07 -2.25 -23.10
CA LEU A 23 19.03 -1.77 -22.18
C LEU A 23 17.68 -1.59 -22.87
N MET A 24 17.63 -0.91 -24.02
CA MET A 24 16.38 -0.74 -24.77
C MET A 24 15.91 -2.07 -25.38
N ASP A 25 16.80 -2.92 -25.84
CA ASP A 25 16.47 -4.26 -26.31
C ASP A 25 15.87 -5.10 -25.19
N LYS A 26 16.42 -5.02 -23.98
CA LYS A 26 15.87 -5.69 -22.80
C LYS A 26 14.47 -5.15 -22.46
N ILE A 27 14.28 -3.83 -22.50
CA ILE A 27 12.99 -3.18 -22.23
C ILE A 27 11.93 -3.65 -23.25
N LEU A 28 12.26 -3.65 -24.54
CA LEU A 28 11.35 -3.99 -25.63
C LEU A 28 11.33 -5.48 -26.00
N SER A 29 12.08 -6.32 -25.26
CA SER A 29 12.08 -7.76 -25.48
C SER A 29 10.67 -8.34 -25.33
N GLN A 30 10.37 -9.36 -26.14
CA GLN A 30 9.06 -10.01 -26.11
C GLN A 30 8.72 -10.54 -24.72
N LYS A 31 9.69 -11.14 -24.02
CA LYS A 31 9.52 -11.67 -22.66
C LYS A 31 9.13 -10.56 -21.68
N ASN A 32 9.85 -9.43 -21.68
CA ASN A 32 9.60 -8.31 -20.77
C ASN A 32 8.25 -7.63 -21.04
N LEU A 33 7.88 -7.45 -22.31
CA LEU A 33 6.59 -6.89 -22.71
C LEU A 33 5.43 -7.80 -22.32
N GLN A 34 5.54 -9.11 -22.50
CA GLN A 34 4.52 -10.07 -22.07
C GLN A 34 4.31 -10.04 -20.55
N GLU A 35 5.39 -10.00 -19.78
CA GLU A 35 5.28 -9.88 -18.31
C GLU A 35 4.67 -8.52 -17.91
N ALA A 36 5.02 -7.43 -18.59
CA ALA A 36 4.43 -6.11 -18.37
C ALA A 36 2.91 -6.11 -18.66
N MET A 37 2.49 -6.69 -19.78
CA MET A 37 1.05 -6.84 -20.09
C MET A 37 0.33 -7.66 -19.02
N LYS A 38 0.89 -8.78 -18.59
CA LYS A 38 0.34 -9.64 -17.54
C LYS A 38 0.14 -8.86 -16.24
N ARG A 39 1.13 -8.06 -15.81
CA ARG A 39 1.04 -7.23 -14.60
C ARG A 39 -0.02 -6.13 -14.74
N VAL A 40 -0.07 -5.44 -15.87
CA VAL A 40 -1.08 -4.39 -16.13
C VAL A 40 -2.50 -4.98 -16.12
N LYS A 41 -2.71 -6.15 -16.74
CA LYS A 41 -4.00 -6.87 -16.73
C LYS A 41 -4.40 -7.31 -15.31
N SER A 42 -3.46 -7.87 -14.53
CA SER A 42 -3.72 -8.34 -13.16
C SER A 42 -4.20 -7.23 -12.23
N ASN A 43 -3.76 -6.00 -12.46
CA ASN A 43 -4.16 -4.82 -11.68
C ASN A 43 -5.59 -4.33 -11.97
N LYS A 44 -6.23 -4.79 -13.06
CA LYS A 44 -7.61 -4.44 -13.45
C LYS A 44 -7.89 -2.94 -13.36
N GLY A 45 -6.92 -2.12 -13.77
CA GLY A 45 -7.02 -0.66 -13.69
C GLY A 45 -8.04 -0.07 -14.65
N ALA A 46 -8.62 1.08 -14.29
CA ALA A 46 -9.56 1.80 -15.16
C ALA A 46 -8.89 2.24 -16.48
N SER A 47 -9.69 2.44 -17.54
CA SER A 47 -9.25 2.95 -18.83
C SER A 47 -8.74 4.40 -18.76
N GLY A 48 -7.81 4.75 -19.64
CA GLY A 48 -7.29 6.10 -19.82
C GLY A 48 -8.27 7.04 -20.54
N ILE A 49 -7.71 8.01 -21.25
CA ILE A 49 -8.49 8.97 -22.05
C ILE A 49 -9.05 8.35 -23.33
N ASP A 50 -8.39 7.32 -23.85
CA ASP A 50 -8.76 6.55 -25.04
C ASP A 50 -9.91 5.56 -24.79
N LYS A 51 -10.28 5.37 -23.52
CA LYS A 51 -11.30 4.43 -23.05
C LYS A 51 -10.99 2.94 -23.30
N MET A 52 -9.80 2.59 -23.81
CA MET A 52 -9.37 1.21 -23.99
C MET A 52 -9.34 0.48 -22.64
N SER A 53 -9.91 -0.71 -22.60
CA SER A 53 -9.87 -1.59 -21.42
C SER A 53 -8.58 -2.40 -21.37
N VAL A 54 -8.27 -2.97 -20.20
CA VAL A 54 -7.05 -3.81 -20.06
C VAL A 54 -7.20 -5.16 -20.74
N GLU A 55 -8.43 -5.59 -21.06
CA GLU A 55 -8.72 -6.83 -21.77
C GLU A 55 -8.39 -6.73 -23.27
N GLU A 56 -8.49 -5.55 -23.86
CA GLU A 56 -8.24 -5.31 -25.30
C GLU A 56 -6.75 -5.22 -25.65
N ILE A 57 -5.87 -5.17 -24.64
CA ILE A 57 -4.44 -4.90 -24.85
C ILE A 57 -3.72 -5.97 -25.67
N ASP A 58 -4.07 -7.26 -25.53
CA ASP A 58 -3.41 -8.34 -26.27
C ASP A 58 -3.66 -8.22 -27.78
N GLU A 59 -4.90 -7.96 -28.17
CA GLU A 59 -5.26 -7.76 -29.59
C GLU A 59 -4.60 -6.50 -30.14
N TYR A 60 -4.56 -5.43 -29.38
CA TYR A 60 -3.92 -4.19 -29.80
C TYR A 60 -2.41 -4.39 -30.02
N PHE A 61 -1.71 -4.99 -29.06
CA PHE A 61 -0.26 -5.23 -29.18
C PHE A 61 0.07 -6.22 -30.30
N SER A 62 -0.75 -7.24 -30.55
CA SER A 62 -0.49 -8.16 -31.68
C SER A 62 -0.48 -7.46 -33.05
N LYS A 63 -1.21 -6.36 -33.18
CA LYS A 63 -1.30 -5.59 -34.43
C LYS A 63 -0.27 -4.45 -34.53
N HIS A 64 0.08 -3.82 -33.41
CA HIS A 64 0.80 -2.54 -33.39
C HIS A 64 2.18 -2.59 -32.73
N ILE A 65 2.64 -3.74 -32.23
CA ILE A 65 3.86 -3.82 -31.42
C ILE A 65 5.12 -3.36 -32.18
N GLU A 66 5.24 -3.72 -33.44
CA GLU A 66 6.42 -3.36 -34.25
C GLU A 66 6.42 -1.86 -34.61
N GLU A 67 5.25 -1.27 -34.82
CA GLU A 67 5.10 0.16 -35.00
C GLU A 67 5.49 0.92 -33.74
N ILE A 68 5.02 0.45 -32.56
CA ILE A 68 5.37 1.02 -31.27
C ILE A 68 6.89 0.95 -31.03
N LYS A 69 7.52 -0.20 -31.25
CA LYS A 69 8.97 -0.36 -31.10
C LYS A 69 9.72 0.60 -32.03
N THR A 70 9.35 0.64 -33.31
CA THR A 70 9.97 1.52 -34.30
C THR A 70 9.85 2.99 -33.90
N SER A 71 8.68 3.39 -33.37
CA SER A 71 8.45 4.76 -32.90
C SER A 71 9.29 5.10 -31.66
N ILE A 72 9.51 4.14 -30.75
CA ILE A 72 10.35 4.30 -29.57
C ILE A 72 11.83 4.44 -30.00
N TRP A 73 12.33 3.51 -30.82
CA TRP A 73 13.71 3.57 -31.34
C TRP A 73 13.98 4.87 -32.11
N GLY A 74 13.03 5.31 -32.90
CA GLY A 74 13.13 6.58 -33.65
C GLY A 74 12.90 7.83 -32.79
N LYS A 75 12.75 7.72 -31.47
CA LYS A 75 12.44 8.84 -30.53
C LYS A 75 11.16 9.61 -30.91
N LYS A 76 10.25 8.94 -31.64
CA LYS A 76 8.98 9.53 -32.13
C LYS A 76 7.78 9.18 -31.24
N TYR A 77 7.94 8.23 -30.33
CA TYR A 77 6.86 7.83 -29.43
C TYR A 77 6.38 9.01 -28.58
N ARG A 78 5.08 9.24 -28.58
CA ARG A 78 4.41 10.32 -27.82
C ARG A 78 3.37 9.71 -26.89
N PRO A 79 3.65 9.63 -25.57
CA PRO A 79 2.66 9.20 -24.61
C PRO A 79 1.42 10.09 -24.65
N GLN A 80 0.25 9.48 -24.46
CA GLN A 80 -0.98 10.22 -24.39
C GLN A 80 -1.14 10.94 -23.03
N ALA A 81 -2.01 11.96 -23.00
CA ALA A 81 -2.28 12.68 -21.76
C ALA A 81 -2.89 11.77 -20.70
N VAL A 82 -2.48 11.96 -19.46
CA VAL A 82 -2.93 11.19 -18.31
C VAL A 82 -4.29 11.72 -17.84
N LYS A 83 -5.30 10.86 -17.71
CA LYS A 83 -6.62 11.23 -17.21
C LYS A 83 -6.58 11.55 -15.72
N ARG A 84 -6.86 12.80 -15.35
CA ARG A 84 -6.94 13.22 -13.95
C ARG A 84 -8.22 12.70 -13.28
N VAL A 85 -8.05 12.07 -12.11
CA VAL A 85 -9.16 11.69 -11.23
C VAL A 85 -8.80 12.06 -9.79
N TYR A 86 -9.82 12.27 -8.95
CA TYR A 86 -9.62 12.68 -7.57
C TYR A 86 -10.13 11.61 -6.60
N ILE A 87 -9.25 11.16 -5.70
CA ILE A 87 -9.62 10.23 -4.62
C ILE A 87 -9.78 11.03 -3.32
N PRO A 88 -10.92 10.90 -2.60
CA PRO A 88 -11.14 11.60 -1.35
C PRO A 88 -10.17 11.11 -0.26
N LYS A 89 -9.49 12.05 0.41
CA LYS A 89 -8.71 11.78 1.62
C LYS A 89 -9.61 11.82 2.86
N PRO A 90 -9.22 11.14 3.97
CA PRO A 90 -9.99 11.14 5.22
C PRO A 90 -10.24 12.53 5.82
N ASN A 91 -9.37 13.49 5.54
CA ASN A 91 -9.46 14.88 6.00
C ASN A 91 -10.30 15.80 5.08
N GLY A 92 -11.10 15.23 4.19
CA GLY A 92 -11.91 15.97 3.23
C GLY A 92 -11.17 16.53 2.01
N LYS A 93 -9.83 16.57 2.02
CA LYS A 93 -9.04 16.94 0.84
C LYS A 93 -9.09 15.84 -0.21
N LYS A 94 -8.84 16.20 -1.46
CA LYS A 94 -8.75 15.25 -2.58
C LYS A 94 -7.28 14.95 -2.91
N ARG A 95 -6.98 13.71 -3.28
CA ARG A 95 -5.69 13.30 -3.84
C ARG A 95 -5.83 13.21 -5.35
N PRO A 96 -5.06 13.99 -6.12
CA PRO A 96 -5.04 13.84 -7.56
C PRO A 96 -4.37 12.51 -7.92
N LEU A 97 -4.94 11.78 -8.85
CA LEU A 97 -4.39 10.56 -9.43
C LEU A 97 -4.44 10.70 -10.95
N GLY A 98 -3.41 10.25 -11.63
CA GLY A 98 -3.37 10.21 -13.08
C GLY A 98 -3.55 8.77 -13.57
N ILE A 99 -4.42 8.56 -14.54
CA ILE A 99 -4.63 7.27 -15.19
C ILE A 99 -4.08 7.35 -16.61
N PRO A 100 -2.89 6.79 -16.91
CA PRO A 100 -2.36 6.70 -18.27
C PRO A 100 -3.21 5.72 -19.11
N VAL A 101 -3.16 5.84 -20.42
CA VAL A 101 -3.75 4.85 -21.35
C VAL A 101 -3.08 3.47 -21.16
N VAL A 102 -3.77 2.41 -21.55
CA VAL A 102 -3.31 1.03 -21.25
C VAL A 102 -1.98 0.73 -21.94
N VAL A 103 -1.80 1.19 -23.17
CA VAL A 103 -0.55 1.04 -23.94
C VAL A 103 0.62 1.68 -23.20
N ASP A 104 0.48 2.95 -22.79
CA ASP A 104 1.51 3.66 -22.02
C ASP A 104 1.83 2.95 -20.71
N ARG A 105 0.82 2.38 -20.02
CA ARG A 105 1.05 1.59 -18.80
C ARG A 105 1.91 0.34 -19.05
N VAL A 106 1.72 -0.33 -20.18
CA VAL A 106 2.54 -1.51 -20.52
C VAL A 106 3.99 -1.11 -20.78
N ILE A 107 4.20 -0.03 -21.55
CA ILE A 107 5.56 0.46 -21.83
C ILE A 107 6.22 0.97 -20.54
N GLN A 108 5.52 1.75 -19.73
CA GLN A 108 6.01 2.18 -18.43
C GLN A 108 6.35 1.02 -17.49
N GLN A 109 5.53 -0.04 -17.52
CA GLN A 109 5.76 -1.24 -16.72
C GLN A 109 7.00 -2.00 -17.22
N ALA A 110 7.21 -2.08 -18.54
CA ALA A 110 8.38 -2.70 -19.12
C ALA A 110 9.69 -1.96 -18.75
N VAL A 111 9.68 -0.63 -18.80
CA VAL A 111 10.80 0.20 -18.29
C VAL A 111 11.00 -0.01 -16.79
N ALA A 112 9.92 0.03 -16.00
CA ALA A 112 10.00 -0.12 -14.54
C ALA A 112 10.58 -1.46 -14.10
N GLN A 113 10.31 -2.57 -14.82
CA GLN A 113 10.87 -3.88 -14.54
C GLN A 113 12.40 -3.87 -14.70
N VAL A 114 12.88 -3.36 -15.82
CA VAL A 114 14.31 -3.31 -16.11
C VAL A 114 15.03 -2.32 -15.18
N PHE A 115 14.44 -1.17 -14.91
CA PHE A 115 14.99 -0.22 -13.94
C PHE A 115 15.03 -0.77 -12.52
N SER A 116 14.04 -1.56 -12.12
CA SER A 116 14.04 -2.20 -10.79
C SER A 116 15.22 -3.17 -10.65
N GLU A 117 15.52 -3.96 -11.68
CA GLU A 117 16.69 -4.84 -11.68
C GLU A 117 18.00 -4.04 -11.66
N LEU A 118 18.08 -2.98 -12.47
CA LEU A 118 19.30 -2.16 -12.61
C LEU A 118 19.65 -1.36 -11.36
N TYR A 119 18.64 -0.86 -10.62
CA TYR A 119 18.84 0.08 -9.51
C TYR A 119 18.69 -0.53 -8.13
N ASP A 120 17.99 -1.68 -7.95
CA ASP A 120 17.67 -2.22 -6.63
C ASP A 120 18.90 -2.49 -5.76
N GLU A 121 19.98 -2.99 -6.34
CA GLU A 121 21.26 -3.25 -5.66
C GLU A 121 21.97 -1.96 -5.20
N CYS A 122 21.66 -0.81 -5.83
CA CYS A 122 22.29 0.47 -5.51
C CYS A 122 21.55 1.23 -4.42
N PHE A 123 20.28 0.89 -4.19
CA PHE A 123 19.47 1.57 -3.19
C PHE A 123 19.91 1.27 -1.78
N SER A 124 19.79 2.28 -0.91
CA SER A 124 20.02 2.15 0.52
C SER A 124 19.30 0.94 1.12
N GLU A 125 19.97 0.22 2.02
CA GLU A 125 19.37 -0.86 2.80
C GLU A 125 18.21 -0.36 3.69
N HIS A 126 18.20 0.93 4.03
CA HIS A 126 17.19 1.61 4.85
C HIS A 126 15.97 2.10 4.05
N SER A 127 15.93 1.82 2.74
CA SER A 127 14.82 2.14 1.85
C SER A 127 13.98 0.90 1.53
N TYR A 128 12.68 0.93 1.86
CA TYR A 128 11.80 -0.25 1.82
C TYR A 128 10.62 -0.14 0.84
N GLY A 129 10.16 1.07 0.55
CA GLY A 129 8.98 1.27 -0.29
C GLY A 129 9.21 0.98 -1.76
N PHE A 130 8.25 0.31 -2.42
CA PHE A 130 8.28 0.02 -3.87
C PHE A 130 9.49 -0.79 -4.38
N ARG A 131 10.13 -1.55 -3.52
CA ARG A 131 11.27 -2.40 -3.87
C ARG A 131 10.88 -3.89 -3.84
N PRO A 132 11.42 -4.73 -4.73
CA PRO A 132 11.26 -6.17 -4.65
C PRO A 132 11.84 -6.70 -3.34
N ASN A 133 11.21 -7.72 -2.76
CA ASN A 133 11.65 -8.39 -1.53
C ASN A 133 11.76 -7.50 -0.27
N ARG A 134 11.30 -6.25 -0.34
CA ARG A 134 11.21 -5.33 0.81
C ARG A 134 9.75 -5.11 1.22
N SER A 135 9.51 -4.90 2.50
CA SER A 135 8.17 -4.81 3.06
C SER A 135 8.04 -3.75 4.15
N ALA A 136 6.81 -3.34 4.42
CA ALA A 136 6.50 -2.45 5.54
C ALA A 136 6.84 -3.11 6.90
N HIS A 137 6.83 -4.43 7.00
CA HIS A 137 7.21 -5.15 8.22
C HIS A 137 8.70 -4.99 8.51
N GLN A 138 9.57 -5.22 7.52
CA GLN A 138 11.01 -5.01 7.66
C GLN A 138 11.35 -3.56 8.03
N ALA A 139 10.70 -2.58 7.39
CA ALA A 139 10.84 -1.18 7.77
C ALA A 139 10.49 -0.92 9.23
N MET A 140 9.41 -1.54 9.73
CA MET A 140 8.98 -1.41 11.12
C MET A 140 9.90 -2.14 12.11
N GLU A 141 10.46 -3.28 11.72
CA GLU A 141 11.45 -4.02 12.51
C GLU A 141 12.70 -3.16 12.70
N GLU A 142 13.18 -2.50 11.66
CA GLU A 142 14.32 -1.60 11.74
C GLU A 142 14.03 -0.36 12.59
N VAL A 143 12.84 0.23 12.47
CA VAL A 143 12.43 1.32 13.37
C VAL A 143 12.49 0.88 14.84
N LEU A 144 11.95 -0.31 15.16
CA LEU A 144 11.98 -0.83 16.52
C LEU A 144 13.42 -1.13 17.00
N PHE A 145 14.28 -1.59 16.10
CA PHE A 145 15.69 -1.78 16.39
C PHE A 145 16.37 -0.47 16.83
N TYR A 146 16.21 0.62 16.04
CA TYR A 146 16.80 1.91 16.41
C TYR A 146 16.25 2.49 17.71
N LEU A 147 14.95 2.33 17.97
CA LEU A 147 14.34 2.79 19.22
C LEU A 147 14.89 2.01 20.43
N ASN A 148 15.09 0.70 20.29
CA ASN A 148 15.65 -0.14 21.35
C ASN A 148 17.17 0.07 21.55
N GLU A 149 17.88 0.58 20.54
CA GLU A 149 19.26 1.03 20.65
C GLU A 149 19.43 2.43 21.30
N GLY A 150 18.35 2.97 21.85
CA GLY A 150 18.39 4.20 22.63
C GLY A 150 18.16 5.47 21.81
N CYS A 151 17.62 5.40 20.59
CA CYS A 151 17.11 6.58 19.92
C CYS A 151 15.81 7.04 20.58
N GLU A 152 15.81 8.23 21.14
CA GLU A 152 14.69 8.77 21.90
C GLU A 152 13.90 9.86 21.18
N TRP A 153 14.37 10.29 20.03
CA TRP A 153 13.74 11.32 19.19
C TRP A 153 13.60 10.86 17.75
N VAL A 154 12.48 11.19 17.16
CA VAL A 154 12.14 10.89 15.76
C VAL A 154 11.88 12.19 15.01
N ILE A 155 12.48 12.32 13.86
CA ILE A 155 12.23 13.39 12.90
C ILE A 155 11.37 12.79 11.79
N ASP A 156 10.07 13.12 11.78
CA ASP A 156 9.15 12.74 10.70
C ASP A 156 9.29 13.76 9.58
N ILE A 157 9.88 13.39 8.45
CA ILE A 157 10.02 14.26 7.27
C ILE A 157 8.84 14.07 6.34
N ASP A 158 8.06 15.14 6.10
CA ASP A 158 6.97 15.18 5.10
C ASP A 158 7.40 16.11 3.95
N ILE A 159 7.59 15.56 2.76
CA ILE A 159 7.92 16.35 1.56
C ILE A 159 6.63 16.90 0.97
N GLU A 160 6.59 18.20 0.71
CA GLU A 160 5.39 18.86 0.21
C GLU A 160 5.08 18.41 -1.22
N LYS A 161 3.93 17.75 -1.40
CA LYS A 161 3.44 17.31 -2.73
C LYS A 161 4.51 16.60 -3.57
N TYR A 162 5.31 15.76 -2.97
CA TYR A 162 6.51 15.13 -3.56
C TYR A 162 6.35 14.79 -5.05
N PHE A 163 5.33 13.98 -5.39
CA PHE A 163 5.11 13.56 -6.78
C PHE A 163 4.79 14.72 -7.75
N ASP A 164 4.26 15.83 -7.26
CA ASP A 164 3.88 16.97 -8.08
C ASP A 164 5.04 17.97 -8.24
N THR A 165 6.15 17.79 -7.51
CA THR A 165 7.27 18.78 -7.45
C THR A 165 8.63 18.23 -7.87
N VAL A 166 8.71 16.97 -8.31
CA VAL A 166 9.96 16.38 -8.81
C VAL A 166 10.45 17.14 -10.04
N ASN A 167 11.68 17.66 -9.99
CA ASN A 167 12.29 18.34 -11.11
C ASN A 167 12.73 17.35 -12.19
N HIS A 168 12.19 17.49 -13.42
CA HIS A 168 12.45 16.58 -14.53
C HIS A 168 13.91 16.55 -14.96
N ASP A 169 14.57 17.72 -15.06
CA ASP A 169 15.94 17.78 -15.52
C ASP A 169 16.91 17.19 -14.50
N LYS A 170 16.65 17.43 -13.20
CA LYS A 170 17.40 16.78 -12.13
C LYS A 170 17.22 15.27 -12.13
N LEU A 171 16.00 14.77 -12.32
CA LEU A 171 15.73 13.34 -12.41
C LEU A 171 16.45 12.70 -13.61
N ILE A 172 16.37 13.31 -14.79
CA ILE A 172 17.07 12.84 -15.99
C ILE A 172 18.59 12.88 -15.80
N SER A 173 19.12 13.92 -15.12
CA SER A 173 20.55 14.00 -14.78
C SER A 173 20.98 12.83 -13.89
N ILE A 174 20.18 12.47 -12.86
CA ILE A 174 20.45 11.34 -11.99
C ILE A 174 20.39 10.02 -12.77
N LEU A 175 19.38 9.86 -13.63
CA LEU A 175 19.26 8.66 -14.47
C LEU A 175 20.45 8.51 -15.41
N ARG A 176 20.95 9.59 -16.01
CA ARG A 176 22.08 9.61 -16.97
C ARG A 176 23.39 9.10 -16.36
N GLU A 177 23.54 9.15 -15.06
CA GLU A 177 24.74 8.61 -14.41
C GLU A 177 24.90 7.09 -14.66
N LYS A 178 23.79 6.36 -14.69
CA LYS A 178 23.75 4.91 -14.85
C LYS A 178 23.17 4.45 -16.20
N VAL A 179 22.20 5.19 -16.73
CA VAL A 179 21.58 4.94 -18.03
C VAL A 179 22.29 5.80 -19.09
N LYS A 180 23.14 5.19 -19.91
CA LYS A 180 23.87 5.88 -20.99
C LYS A 180 23.09 5.91 -22.32
N ASP A 181 21.95 5.19 -22.38
CA ASP A 181 21.09 5.09 -23.56
C ASP A 181 20.15 6.30 -23.69
N ASP A 182 20.43 7.15 -24.70
CA ASP A 182 19.62 8.32 -24.97
C ASP A 182 18.19 8.01 -25.43
N VAL A 183 17.92 6.83 -26.00
CA VAL A 183 16.57 6.42 -26.40
C VAL A 183 15.73 6.17 -25.16
N THR A 184 16.26 5.44 -24.18
CA THR A 184 15.61 5.21 -22.89
C THR A 184 15.37 6.50 -22.12
N LEU A 185 16.38 7.39 -22.04
CA LEU A 185 16.22 8.69 -21.37
C LEU A 185 15.18 9.58 -22.06
N HIS A 186 15.14 9.56 -23.40
CA HIS A 186 14.12 10.28 -24.18
C HIS A 186 12.71 9.72 -23.89
N LEU A 187 12.56 8.41 -23.87
CA LEU A 187 11.28 7.76 -23.56
C LEU A 187 10.79 8.11 -22.14
N VAL A 188 11.66 8.03 -21.13
CA VAL A 188 11.33 8.43 -19.76
C VAL A 188 10.92 9.90 -19.71
N ARG A 189 11.70 10.80 -20.36
CA ARG A 189 11.35 12.23 -20.43
C ARG A 189 10.00 12.47 -21.11
N SER A 190 9.67 11.70 -22.14
CA SER A 190 8.38 11.80 -22.81
C SER A 190 7.23 11.43 -21.87
N PHE A 191 7.38 10.39 -21.03
CA PHE A 191 6.39 10.04 -20.00
C PHE A 191 6.27 11.12 -18.92
N LEU A 192 7.36 11.74 -18.49
CA LEU A 192 7.32 12.83 -17.51
C LEU A 192 6.57 14.05 -18.04
N ARG A 193 6.74 14.36 -19.34
CA ARG A 193 6.10 15.50 -20.03
C ARG A 193 4.73 15.18 -20.61
N ALA A 194 4.24 13.94 -20.47
CA ALA A 194 2.89 13.59 -20.90
C ALA A 194 1.88 14.55 -20.27
N GLY A 195 0.99 15.12 -21.10
CA GLY A 195 -0.01 16.07 -20.63
C GLY A 195 -0.96 15.46 -19.61
N ILE A 196 -1.62 16.32 -18.86
CA ILE A 196 -2.65 15.92 -17.91
C ILE A 196 -3.99 16.44 -18.44
N MET A 197 -4.93 15.52 -18.67
CA MET A 197 -6.30 15.87 -19.06
C MET A 197 -7.16 16.02 -17.80
N GLU A 198 -7.69 17.21 -17.61
CA GLU A 198 -8.62 17.56 -16.54
C GLU A 198 -9.79 18.35 -17.14
N ASP A 199 -11.01 17.91 -16.88
CA ASP A 199 -12.25 18.53 -17.39
C ASP A 199 -12.26 18.76 -18.91
N GLY A 200 -11.65 17.84 -19.68
CA GLY A 200 -11.56 17.91 -21.15
C GLY A 200 -10.41 18.77 -21.68
N ILE A 201 -9.65 19.44 -20.82
CA ILE A 201 -8.51 20.30 -21.20
C ILE A 201 -7.20 19.56 -20.92
N ILE A 202 -6.32 19.53 -21.93
CA ILE A 202 -4.97 18.96 -21.77
C ILE A 202 -4.01 20.09 -21.39
N ARG A 203 -3.37 19.95 -20.23
CA ARG A 203 -2.31 20.84 -19.76
C ARG A 203 -0.97 20.12 -19.86
N ARG A 204 0.09 20.85 -20.23
CA ARG A 204 1.45 20.32 -20.21
C ARG A 204 1.89 20.05 -18.77
N ASN A 205 2.68 18.98 -18.59
CA ASN A 205 3.31 18.66 -17.31
C ASN A 205 4.78 19.09 -17.37
N GLU A 206 5.13 20.18 -16.69
CA GLU A 206 6.49 20.73 -16.70
C GLU A 206 7.33 20.24 -15.51
N GLU A 207 6.70 19.81 -14.43
CA GLU A 207 7.29 19.26 -13.22
C GLU A 207 6.42 18.13 -12.64
N GLY A 208 7.03 17.32 -11.81
CA GLY A 208 6.37 16.21 -11.13
C GLY A 208 6.33 14.92 -11.94
N VAL A 209 6.07 13.85 -11.23
CA VAL A 209 5.88 12.50 -11.78
C VAL A 209 4.41 12.12 -11.63
N PRO A 210 3.69 11.80 -12.73
CA PRO A 210 2.27 11.50 -12.67
C PRO A 210 1.95 10.38 -11.67
N GLN A 211 1.16 10.68 -10.63
CA GLN A 211 0.75 9.67 -9.64
C GLN A 211 -0.21 8.66 -10.27
N GLY A 212 0.20 7.40 -10.38
CA GLY A 212 -0.64 6.30 -10.85
C GLY A 212 -0.10 5.52 -12.05
N GLY A 213 0.97 5.98 -12.67
CA GLY A 213 1.71 5.20 -13.67
C GLY A 213 2.65 4.17 -13.02
N PRO A 214 2.89 3.02 -13.68
CA PRO A 214 3.79 1.98 -13.16
C PRO A 214 5.26 2.43 -13.00
N LEU A 215 5.69 3.42 -13.78
CA LEU A 215 7.07 3.93 -13.76
C LEU A 215 7.33 4.87 -12.57
N SER A 216 6.30 5.55 -12.06
CA SER A 216 6.45 6.58 -11.01
C SER A 216 7.10 6.09 -9.72
N PRO A 217 6.81 4.88 -9.19
CA PRO A 217 7.42 4.39 -7.96
C PRO A 217 8.94 4.20 -8.06
N ILE A 218 9.44 3.62 -9.16
CA ILE A 218 10.88 3.40 -9.32
C ILE A 218 11.62 4.72 -9.57
N LEU A 219 11.06 5.64 -10.35
CA LEU A 219 11.64 6.97 -10.53
C LEU A 219 11.69 7.74 -9.21
N SER A 220 10.67 7.58 -8.36
CA SER A 220 10.66 8.13 -7.00
C SER A 220 11.83 7.62 -6.16
N ASN A 221 12.06 6.31 -6.17
CA ASN A 221 13.19 5.73 -5.43
C ASN A 221 14.54 6.17 -5.97
N ILE A 222 14.72 6.23 -7.29
CA ILE A 222 15.96 6.71 -7.92
C ILE A 222 16.25 8.18 -7.53
N TYR A 223 15.22 9.02 -7.49
CA TYR A 223 15.39 10.42 -7.10
C TYR A 223 15.75 10.58 -5.62
N LEU A 224 15.05 9.84 -4.74
CA LEU A 224 15.25 9.91 -3.30
C LEU A 224 16.46 9.10 -2.79
N ASP A 225 17.04 8.21 -3.60
CA ASP A 225 18.29 7.54 -3.25
C ASP A 225 19.43 8.52 -2.96
N ARG A 226 19.43 9.69 -3.64
CA ARG A 226 20.36 10.77 -3.32
C ARG A 226 20.20 11.30 -1.89
N PHE A 227 18.97 11.32 -1.42
CA PHE A 227 18.69 11.69 -0.04
C PHE A 227 19.12 10.58 0.94
N ASP A 228 18.86 9.34 0.60
CA ASP A 228 19.30 8.20 1.41
C ASP A 228 20.83 8.19 1.56
N LYS A 229 21.57 8.35 0.44
CA LYS A 229 23.05 8.42 0.44
C LYS A 229 23.59 9.60 1.25
N GLU A 230 22.91 10.73 1.23
CA GLU A 230 23.27 11.87 2.08
C GLU A 230 23.06 11.56 3.56
N LEU A 231 21.97 10.89 3.95
CA LEU A 231 21.74 10.48 5.32
C LEU A 231 22.78 9.45 5.79
N GLU A 232 23.12 8.48 4.94
CA GLU A 232 24.18 7.49 5.18
C GLU A 232 25.54 8.16 5.37
N SER A 233 25.93 9.09 4.50
CA SER A 233 27.23 9.80 4.59
C SER A 233 27.39 10.60 5.87
N ARG A 234 26.26 11.02 6.49
CA ARG A 234 26.23 11.70 7.79
C ARG A 234 26.18 10.74 8.97
N GLY A 235 26.15 9.42 8.74
CA GLY A 235 26.00 8.42 9.78
C GLY A 235 24.64 8.49 10.51
N LEU A 236 23.59 9.00 9.84
CA LEU A 236 22.28 9.12 10.43
C LEU A 236 21.51 7.80 10.32
N ARG A 237 20.81 7.44 11.38
CA ARG A 237 19.87 6.30 11.39
C ARG A 237 18.55 6.76 10.84
N PHE A 238 18.07 6.10 9.81
CA PHE A 238 16.79 6.45 9.17
C PHE A 238 16.09 5.23 8.59
N VAL A 239 14.81 5.38 8.35
CA VAL A 239 13.99 4.38 7.62
C VAL A 239 13.10 5.15 6.66
N ARG A 240 13.19 4.81 5.37
CA ARG A 240 12.37 5.41 4.34
C ARG A 240 11.42 4.40 3.70
N TYR A 241 10.16 4.78 3.54
CA TYR A 241 9.17 4.02 2.79
C TYR A 241 8.48 4.93 1.77
N ALA A 242 8.90 4.87 0.51
CA ALA A 242 8.53 5.82 -0.55
C ALA A 242 8.95 7.25 -0.18
N ASP A 243 8.00 8.18 -0.08
CA ASP A 243 8.19 9.58 0.33
C ASP A 243 8.18 9.81 1.86
N ASP A 244 7.69 8.83 2.63
CA ASP A 244 7.71 8.88 4.10
C ASP A 244 9.11 8.50 4.64
N CYS A 245 9.78 9.41 5.34
CA CYS A 245 11.12 9.19 5.92
C CYS A 245 11.15 9.59 7.40
N ASN A 246 11.61 8.66 8.24
CA ASN A 246 11.84 8.88 9.67
C ASN A 246 13.33 8.80 9.97
N ILE A 247 13.88 9.82 10.66
CA ILE A 247 15.26 9.84 11.11
C ILE A 247 15.29 9.73 12.65
N PHE A 248 16.20 8.92 13.18
CA PHE A 248 16.27 8.55 14.59
C PHE A 248 17.54 9.11 15.23
N VAL A 249 17.39 9.82 16.34
CA VAL A 249 18.51 10.43 17.09
C VAL A 249 18.32 10.32 18.59
N LYS A 250 19.41 10.53 19.35
CA LYS A 250 19.41 10.36 20.81
C LYS A 250 18.89 11.57 21.59
N SER A 251 19.04 12.80 21.05
CA SER A 251 18.68 14.03 21.77
C SER A 251 17.83 14.99 20.92
N GLU A 252 17.03 15.83 21.58
CA GLU A 252 16.20 16.83 20.95
C GLU A 252 17.01 17.88 20.21
N MET A 253 18.12 18.32 20.81
CA MET A 253 19.01 19.30 20.20
C MET A 253 19.58 18.75 18.88
N SER A 254 20.01 17.49 18.87
CA SER A 254 20.46 16.80 17.65
C SER A 254 19.33 16.71 16.62
N ALA A 255 18.11 16.37 17.04
CA ALA A 255 16.95 16.26 16.14
C ALA A 255 16.64 17.58 15.44
N ASN A 256 16.61 18.69 16.19
CA ASN A 256 16.34 20.01 15.64
C ASN A 256 17.45 20.46 14.67
N ARG A 257 18.72 20.19 14.99
CA ARG A 257 19.86 20.50 14.11
C ARG A 257 19.78 19.68 12.82
N VAL A 258 19.55 18.36 12.93
CA VAL A 258 19.43 17.46 11.78
C VAL A 258 18.25 17.89 10.90
N MET A 259 17.08 18.15 11.48
CA MET A 259 15.91 18.62 10.73
C MET A 259 16.21 19.85 9.88
N LYS A 260 16.83 20.88 10.47
CA LYS A 260 17.19 22.11 9.72
C LYS A 260 18.16 21.80 8.57
N SER A 261 19.23 21.05 8.84
CA SER A 261 20.27 20.78 7.85
C SER A 261 19.77 19.89 6.72
N VAL A 262 18.94 18.89 7.03
CA VAL A 262 18.34 17.97 6.06
C VAL A 262 17.30 18.69 5.20
N SER A 263 16.42 19.50 5.79
CA SER A 263 15.46 20.31 5.03
C SER A 263 16.14 21.24 4.04
N SER A 264 17.16 21.97 4.49
CA SER A 264 17.94 22.85 3.62
C SER A 264 18.70 22.11 2.50
N TRP A 265 19.15 20.87 2.78
CA TRP A 265 19.79 20.03 1.77
C TRP A 265 18.78 19.57 0.70
N LEU A 266 17.60 19.08 1.10
CA LEU A 266 16.53 18.68 0.19
C LEU A 266 16.12 19.81 -0.75
N GLU A 267 15.96 21.04 -0.23
CA GLU A 267 15.60 22.20 -1.02
C GLU A 267 16.70 22.60 -2.02
N ARG A 268 17.97 22.62 -1.59
CA ARG A 268 19.08 23.07 -2.44
C ARG A 268 19.55 22.01 -3.44
N LYS A 269 19.54 20.74 -3.08
CA LYS A 269 20.14 19.66 -3.90
C LYS A 269 19.11 18.88 -4.73
N LEU A 270 17.90 18.72 -4.20
CA LEU A 270 16.82 18.00 -4.87
C LEU A 270 15.62 18.88 -5.26
N PHE A 271 15.67 20.17 -4.97
CA PHE A 271 14.57 21.12 -5.26
C PHE A 271 13.23 20.70 -4.65
N LEU A 272 13.28 19.94 -3.55
CA LEU A 272 12.10 19.44 -2.84
C LEU A 272 11.83 20.27 -1.59
N LYS A 273 10.62 20.83 -1.49
CA LYS A 273 10.20 21.58 -0.30
C LYS A 273 9.73 20.65 0.80
N VAL A 274 10.19 20.90 2.01
CA VAL A 274 9.74 20.20 3.21
C VAL A 274 8.49 20.89 3.76
N ASN A 275 7.45 20.11 4.05
CA ASN A 275 6.22 20.60 4.65
C ASN A 275 6.43 20.87 6.15
N MET A 276 6.78 22.09 6.50
CA MET A 276 7.10 22.48 7.88
C MET A 276 5.92 22.34 8.85
N THR A 277 4.67 22.29 8.36
CA THR A 277 3.50 22.10 9.24
C THR A 277 3.26 20.66 9.63
N LYS A 278 3.79 19.72 8.84
CA LYS A 278 3.65 18.27 9.10
C LYS A 278 4.95 17.63 9.57
N THR A 279 6.10 18.13 9.12
CA THR A 279 7.41 17.69 9.63
C THR A 279 7.52 17.96 11.11
N LYS A 280 7.89 16.95 11.88
CA LYS A 280 7.87 16.99 13.35
C LYS A 280 9.13 16.41 13.94
N VAL A 281 9.59 17.04 15.01
CA VAL A 281 10.56 16.46 15.94
C VAL A 281 9.79 16.04 17.19
N VAL A 282 9.66 14.74 17.41
CA VAL A 282 8.79 14.20 18.47
C VAL A 282 9.43 13.01 19.18
N ARG A 283 8.95 12.73 20.40
CA ARG A 283 9.24 11.45 21.06
C ARG A 283 8.57 10.30 20.28
N PRO A 284 9.14 9.08 20.28
CA PRO A 284 8.60 7.94 19.53
C PRO A 284 7.12 7.65 19.81
N SER A 285 6.67 7.83 21.07
CA SER A 285 5.27 7.64 21.46
C SER A 285 4.29 8.58 20.73
N ASN A 286 4.76 9.72 20.27
CA ASN A 286 3.99 10.74 19.54
C ASN A 286 4.20 10.69 18.02
N SER A 287 5.09 9.80 17.54
CA SER A 287 5.30 9.53 16.12
C SER A 287 4.37 8.43 15.62
N SER A 288 4.15 8.43 14.31
CA SER A 288 3.46 7.35 13.63
C SER A 288 4.09 7.10 12.27
N PHE A 289 4.43 5.84 11.98
CA PHE A 289 5.01 5.43 10.72
C PHE A 289 4.23 4.25 10.14
N LEU A 290 3.90 4.29 8.86
CA LEU A 290 3.13 3.25 8.15
C LEU A 290 1.81 2.84 8.82
N GLY A 291 1.23 3.73 9.62
CA GLY A 291 -0.01 3.47 10.37
C GLY A 291 0.19 2.76 11.70
N PHE A 292 1.43 2.61 12.14
CA PHE A 292 1.80 2.19 13.48
C PHE A 292 2.17 3.40 14.35
N THR A 293 2.03 3.28 15.66
CA THR A 293 2.59 4.14 16.68
C THR A 293 3.38 3.29 17.68
N PHE A 294 4.20 3.93 18.50
CA PHE A 294 5.14 3.23 19.37
C PHE A 294 4.74 3.41 20.84
N TRP A 295 5.13 2.45 21.65
CA TRP A 295 4.97 2.50 23.10
C TRP A 295 6.07 1.66 23.77
N ARG A 296 6.45 2.01 24.97
CA ARG A 296 7.53 1.34 25.71
C ARG A 296 6.94 0.57 26.89
N ASN A 297 7.39 -0.66 27.09
CA ASN A 297 7.16 -1.45 28.28
C ASN A 297 8.51 -1.84 28.94
N LYS A 298 8.47 -2.77 29.88
CA LYS A 298 9.69 -3.25 30.58
C LYS A 298 10.70 -3.92 29.64
N ASP A 299 10.21 -4.56 28.57
CA ASP A 299 11.04 -5.28 27.59
C ASP A 299 11.55 -4.37 26.46
N GLY A 300 11.19 -3.09 26.43
CA GLY A 300 11.61 -2.13 25.40
C GLY A 300 10.46 -1.56 24.58
N TRP A 301 10.80 -0.99 23.43
CA TRP A 301 9.85 -0.38 22.48
C TRP A 301 9.11 -1.43 21.67
N LYS A 302 7.81 -1.22 21.51
CA LYS A 302 6.90 -2.05 20.72
C LYS A 302 6.02 -1.16 19.85
N SER A 303 5.50 -1.71 18.74
CA SER A 303 4.54 -1.03 17.88
C SER A 303 3.11 -1.46 18.19
N LYS A 304 2.15 -0.62 17.81
CA LYS A 304 0.71 -0.93 17.78
C LYS A 304 0.04 -0.13 16.65
N PRO A 305 -1.07 -0.62 16.07
CA PRO A 305 -1.84 0.15 15.09
C PRO A 305 -2.33 1.47 15.69
N THR A 306 -2.27 2.55 14.91
CA THR A 306 -2.82 3.85 15.30
C THR A 306 -4.34 3.78 15.49
N TYR A 307 -4.87 4.71 16.28
CA TYR A 307 -6.31 4.75 16.58
C TYR A 307 -7.18 4.90 15.32
N ASP A 308 -6.78 5.74 14.39
CA ASP A 308 -7.50 5.95 13.13
C ASP A 308 -7.54 4.67 12.26
N ARG A 309 -6.48 3.84 12.27
CA ARG A 309 -6.45 2.55 11.56
C ARG A 309 -7.44 1.55 12.17
N LYS A 310 -7.55 1.50 13.49
CA LYS A 310 -8.56 0.70 14.19
C LYS A 310 -9.98 1.19 13.86
N GLN A 311 -10.21 2.49 13.89
CA GLN A 311 -11.50 3.06 13.51
C GLN A 311 -11.88 2.78 12.05
N LYS A 312 -10.92 2.87 11.10
CA LYS A 312 -11.16 2.52 9.69
C LYS A 312 -11.57 1.06 9.51
N LEU A 313 -10.96 0.13 10.25
CA LEU A 313 -11.40 -1.27 10.27
C LEU A 313 -12.86 -1.37 10.73
N CYS A 314 -13.18 -0.79 11.88
CA CYS A 314 -14.54 -0.79 12.42
C CYS A 314 -15.55 -0.18 11.45
N LYS A 315 -15.20 0.91 10.77
CA LYS A 315 -16.05 1.58 9.76
C LYS A 315 -16.32 0.66 8.58
N LYS A 316 -15.28 0.06 7.98
CA LYS A 316 -15.43 -0.90 6.87
C LYS A 316 -16.34 -2.08 7.25
N ILE A 317 -16.16 -2.63 8.44
CA ILE A 317 -17.01 -3.72 8.93
C ILE A 317 -18.46 -3.25 9.17
N LYS A 318 -18.68 -2.05 9.70
CA LYS A 318 -20.03 -1.48 9.85
C LYS A 318 -20.74 -1.32 8.51
N GLU A 319 -20.03 -0.92 7.46
CA GLU A 319 -20.56 -0.80 6.09
C GLU A 319 -21.01 -2.17 5.56
N VAL A 320 -20.19 -3.22 5.71
CA VAL A 320 -20.55 -4.60 5.33
C VAL A 320 -21.72 -5.11 6.15
N LEU A 321 -21.73 -4.85 7.46
CA LEU A 321 -22.78 -5.30 8.39
C LEU A 321 -23.96 -4.30 8.52
N CYS A 322 -24.15 -3.40 7.54
CA CYS A 322 -25.32 -2.56 7.47
C CYS A 322 -26.58 -3.45 7.41
N ARG A 323 -27.50 -3.31 8.40
CA ARG A 323 -28.63 -4.23 8.59
C ARG A 323 -29.47 -4.44 7.33
N LYS A 324 -29.77 -3.35 6.57
CA LYS A 324 -30.57 -3.44 5.35
C LYS A 324 -29.89 -4.30 4.28
N LYS A 325 -28.58 -4.13 4.10
CA LYS A 325 -27.79 -4.84 3.08
C LYS A 325 -27.43 -6.27 3.55
N ALA A 326 -26.86 -6.41 4.73
CA ALA A 326 -26.37 -7.70 5.22
C ALA A 326 -27.47 -8.73 5.50
N SER A 327 -28.69 -8.29 5.91
CA SER A 327 -29.79 -9.23 6.12
C SER A 327 -30.42 -9.74 4.82
N ALA A 328 -30.19 -9.09 3.70
CA ALA A 328 -30.65 -9.53 2.38
C ALA A 328 -29.67 -10.50 1.68
N LEU A 329 -28.42 -10.58 2.16
CA LEU A 329 -27.38 -11.43 1.58
C LEU A 329 -27.29 -12.77 2.30
N PRO A 330 -26.88 -13.86 1.63
CA PRO A 330 -26.53 -15.11 2.29
C PRO A 330 -25.43 -14.89 3.33
N LEU A 331 -25.50 -15.58 4.49
CA LEU A 331 -24.47 -15.47 5.52
C LEU A 331 -23.07 -15.85 5.03
N SER A 332 -23.00 -16.77 4.05
CA SER A 332 -21.74 -17.13 3.39
C SER A 332 -21.05 -15.94 2.76
N ALA A 333 -21.78 -15.12 2.00
CA ALA A 333 -21.25 -13.91 1.36
C ALA A 333 -20.83 -12.86 2.41
N VAL A 334 -21.62 -12.69 3.48
CA VAL A 334 -21.29 -11.79 4.58
C VAL A 334 -20.00 -12.23 5.30
N PHE A 335 -19.87 -13.51 5.64
CA PHE A 335 -18.69 -14.05 6.32
C PHE A 335 -17.44 -13.97 5.44
N THR A 336 -17.57 -14.31 4.15
CA THR A 336 -16.45 -14.18 3.19
C THR A 336 -15.90 -12.77 3.18
N LYS A 337 -16.78 -11.76 3.04
CA LYS A 337 -16.36 -10.35 2.96
C LYS A 337 -15.78 -9.84 4.28
N VAL A 338 -16.38 -10.20 5.42
CA VAL A 338 -15.85 -9.88 6.75
C VAL A 338 -14.47 -10.50 6.94
N ASN A 339 -14.34 -11.80 6.63
CA ASN A 339 -13.09 -12.54 6.79
C ASN A 339 -11.96 -11.96 5.93
N GLN A 340 -12.24 -11.55 4.68
CA GLN A 340 -11.26 -10.90 3.81
C GLN A 340 -10.73 -9.59 4.42
N ILE A 341 -11.64 -8.73 4.89
CA ILE A 341 -11.27 -7.44 5.49
C ILE A 341 -10.45 -7.64 6.76
N VAL A 342 -10.91 -8.53 7.66
CA VAL A 342 -10.26 -8.75 8.95
C VAL A 342 -8.89 -9.41 8.77
N ARG A 343 -8.77 -10.42 7.90
CA ARG A 343 -7.49 -11.08 7.59
C ARG A 343 -6.48 -10.10 7.01
N GLY A 344 -6.87 -9.32 5.98
CA GLY A 344 -5.98 -8.36 5.37
C GLY A 344 -5.48 -7.32 6.37
N TRP A 345 -6.35 -6.85 7.27
CA TRP A 345 -5.96 -5.90 8.30
C TRP A 345 -5.03 -6.52 9.34
N ILE A 346 -5.32 -7.73 9.84
CA ILE A 346 -4.47 -8.42 10.82
C ILE A 346 -3.11 -8.76 10.20
N ASN A 347 -3.06 -9.27 8.97
CA ASN A 347 -1.81 -9.61 8.29
C ASN A 347 -0.90 -8.39 8.15
N TYR A 348 -1.45 -7.21 7.87
CA TYR A 348 -0.66 -5.98 7.77
C TYR A 348 -0.13 -5.52 9.14
N PHE A 349 -0.96 -5.58 10.19
CA PHE A 349 -0.60 -5.08 11.51
C PHE A 349 -0.03 -6.14 12.47
N ARG A 350 0.22 -7.37 12.02
CA ARG A 350 0.57 -8.53 12.86
C ARG A 350 1.82 -8.34 13.74
N ILE A 351 2.77 -7.53 13.30
CA ILE A 351 3.97 -7.20 14.06
C ILE A 351 3.69 -6.27 15.25
N GLY A 352 2.52 -5.67 15.30
CA GLY A 352 2.10 -4.75 16.36
C GLY A 352 1.32 -5.45 17.48
N SER A 353 1.41 -4.91 18.69
CA SER A 353 0.65 -5.37 19.86
C SER A 353 -0.84 -5.07 19.71
N MET A 354 -1.67 -6.10 19.52
CA MET A 354 -3.10 -5.94 19.22
C MET A 354 -4.03 -6.78 20.10
N LYS A 355 -3.53 -7.58 21.03
CA LYS A 355 -4.31 -8.57 21.79
C LYS A 355 -5.60 -7.98 22.39
N THR A 356 -5.50 -6.92 23.19
CA THR A 356 -6.65 -6.26 23.82
C THR A 356 -7.66 -5.76 22.79
N PHE A 357 -7.17 -5.03 21.77
CA PHE A 357 -8.06 -4.53 20.72
C PHE A 357 -8.79 -5.65 19.97
N LEU A 358 -8.12 -6.73 19.63
CA LEU A 358 -8.73 -7.83 18.88
C LEU A 358 -9.72 -8.64 19.72
N THR A 359 -9.54 -8.70 21.05
CA THR A 359 -10.52 -9.27 21.97
C THR A 359 -11.82 -8.48 21.93
N GLU A 360 -11.76 -7.16 22.19
CA GLU A 360 -12.91 -6.25 22.17
C GLU A 360 -13.58 -6.20 20.79
N PHE A 361 -12.76 -6.08 19.74
CA PHE A 361 -13.25 -6.08 18.37
C PHE A 361 -13.96 -7.39 18.00
N GLY A 362 -13.44 -8.54 18.44
CA GLY A 362 -14.04 -9.84 18.21
C GLY A 362 -15.39 -9.98 18.89
N GLU A 363 -15.55 -9.51 20.12
CA GLU A 363 -16.82 -9.47 20.84
C GLU A 363 -17.84 -8.58 20.12
N TRP A 364 -17.45 -7.39 19.78
CA TRP A 364 -18.27 -6.45 19.01
C TRP A 364 -18.69 -7.04 17.65
N LEU A 365 -17.78 -7.67 16.91
CA LEU A 365 -18.05 -8.30 15.63
C LEU A 365 -19.09 -9.41 15.76
N ARG A 366 -18.89 -10.32 16.69
CA ARG A 366 -19.83 -11.42 16.97
C ARG A 366 -21.22 -10.91 17.34
N HIS A 367 -21.28 -9.87 18.18
CA HIS A 367 -22.56 -9.23 18.52
C HIS A 367 -23.28 -8.72 17.26
N LYS A 368 -22.60 -8.01 16.37
CA LYS A 368 -23.17 -7.52 15.11
C LYS A 368 -23.64 -8.67 14.20
N ILE A 369 -22.88 -9.73 14.08
CA ILE A 369 -23.23 -10.91 13.29
C ILE A 369 -24.48 -11.60 13.85
N ARG A 370 -24.59 -11.77 15.17
CA ARG A 370 -25.78 -12.33 15.82
C ARG A 370 -27.04 -11.50 15.50
N VAL A 371 -26.93 -10.18 15.52
CA VAL A 371 -28.04 -9.31 15.10
C VAL A 371 -28.47 -9.56 13.66
N ILE A 372 -27.52 -9.77 12.74
CA ILE A 372 -27.85 -10.09 11.34
C ILE A 372 -28.53 -11.46 11.23
N ILE A 373 -28.02 -12.47 11.92
CA ILE A 373 -28.61 -13.83 11.93
C ILE A 373 -30.06 -13.77 12.43
N LEU A 374 -30.34 -13.16 13.58
CA LEU A 374 -31.70 -13.04 14.10
C LEU A 374 -32.59 -12.22 13.17
N LYS A 375 -32.07 -11.18 12.51
CA LYS A 375 -32.80 -10.41 11.52
C LYS A 375 -33.21 -11.24 10.30
N GLN A 376 -32.36 -12.18 9.86
CA GLN A 376 -32.67 -13.12 8.78
C GLN A 376 -33.73 -14.15 9.18
N TRP A 377 -33.77 -14.54 10.44
CA TRP A 377 -34.80 -15.46 10.94
C TRP A 377 -36.16 -14.79 11.07
N LYS A 378 -36.25 -13.50 11.15
CA LYS A 378 -37.48 -12.63 11.11
C LYS A 378 -38.45 -12.84 12.28
N LYS A 379 -39.23 -13.93 12.23
CA LYS A 379 -40.36 -14.19 13.15
C LYS A 379 -39.90 -14.91 14.42
N PRO A 380 -40.48 -14.62 15.62
CA PRO A 380 -40.15 -15.27 16.86
C PRO A 380 -40.23 -16.81 16.79
N LYS A 381 -41.28 -17.36 16.16
CA LYS A 381 -41.41 -18.82 15.93
C LYS A 381 -40.20 -19.40 15.21
N ARG A 382 -39.70 -18.73 14.14
CA ARG A 382 -38.54 -19.19 13.39
C ARG A 382 -37.23 -19.05 14.19
N ILE A 383 -37.13 -17.97 14.98
CA ILE A 383 -35.99 -17.77 15.90
C ILE A 383 -35.96 -18.92 16.89
N TYR A 384 -37.09 -19.25 17.52
CA TYR A 384 -37.24 -20.36 18.48
C TYR A 384 -36.81 -21.67 17.84
N THR A 385 -37.41 -22.07 16.71
CA THR A 385 -37.08 -23.32 16.02
C THR A 385 -35.60 -23.45 15.67
N ASN A 386 -34.99 -22.36 15.18
CA ASN A 386 -33.57 -22.36 14.84
C ASN A 386 -32.66 -22.46 16.08
N LEU A 387 -33.04 -21.83 17.19
CA LEU A 387 -32.30 -21.91 18.45
C LEU A 387 -32.43 -23.34 19.08
N GLN A 388 -33.63 -23.92 19.03
CA GLN A 388 -33.83 -25.32 19.47
C GLN A 388 -32.97 -26.30 18.65
N ASN A 389 -32.97 -26.16 17.33
CA ASN A 389 -32.16 -26.99 16.46
C ASN A 389 -30.67 -26.88 16.80
N LEU A 390 -30.17 -25.63 17.03
CA LEU A 390 -28.80 -25.44 17.47
C LEU A 390 -28.54 -26.09 18.84
N ASN A 391 -29.44 -25.93 19.80
CA ASN A 391 -29.31 -26.55 21.12
C ASN A 391 -29.19 -28.07 21.01
N ARG A 392 -30.04 -28.70 20.19
CA ARG A 392 -30.03 -30.15 19.94
C ARG A 392 -28.75 -30.61 19.26
N ILE A 393 -28.32 -29.92 18.16
CA ILE A 393 -27.13 -30.28 17.41
C ILE A 393 -25.86 -30.13 18.26
N LEU A 394 -25.81 -29.09 19.09
CA LEU A 394 -24.65 -28.79 19.93
C LEU A 394 -24.68 -29.50 21.29
N LYS A 395 -25.77 -30.19 21.60
CA LYS A 395 -26.01 -30.93 22.89
C LYS A 395 -25.73 -30.01 24.11
N LEU A 396 -26.24 -28.76 24.08
CA LEU A 396 -25.96 -27.79 25.12
C LEU A 396 -26.88 -27.87 26.33
N ASN A 397 -27.97 -28.69 26.25
CA ASN A 397 -28.95 -28.89 27.30
C ASN A 397 -29.54 -27.61 27.91
N ILE A 398 -29.73 -26.57 27.09
CA ILE A 398 -30.36 -25.32 27.53
C ILE A 398 -31.88 -25.61 27.69
N PRO A 399 -32.50 -25.27 28.83
CA PRO A 399 -33.95 -25.48 29.04
C PRO A 399 -34.78 -24.78 27.96
N ASP A 400 -35.82 -25.49 27.51
CA ASP A 400 -36.66 -25.00 26.39
C ASP A 400 -37.38 -23.70 26.72
N GLU A 401 -37.81 -23.52 27.96
CA GLU A 401 -38.40 -22.27 28.46
C GLU A 401 -37.48 -21.05 28.27
N ARG A 402 -36.15 -21.23 28.47
CA ARG A 402 -35.15 -20.18 28.24
C ARG A 402 -35.01 -19.84 26.76
N ILE A 403 -35.06 -20.83 25.88
CA ILE A 403 -35.01 -20.66 24.44
C ILE A 403 -36.29 -19.94 24.00
N TYR A 404 -37.45 -20.39 24.51
CA TYR A 404 -38.74 -19.77 24.20
C TYR A 404 -38.81 -18.32 24.64
N SER A 405 -38.46 -17.99 25.88
CA SER A 405 -38.46 -16.63 26.41
C SER A 405 -37.48 -15.73 25.66
N THR A 406 -36.32 -16.30 25.29
CA THR A 406 -35.32 -15.58 24.48
C THR A 406 -35.86 -15.24 23.09
N ALA A 407 -36.54 -16.17 22.42
CA ALA A 407 -37.10 -15.98 21.09
C ALA A 407 -38.25 -14.97 21.05
N ASN A 408 -39.07 -14.93 22.12
CA ASN A 408 -40.26 -14.10 22.22
C ASN A 408 -40.05 -12.76 22.97
N THR A 409 -38.81 -12.43 23.29
CA THR A 409 -38.49 -11.14 23.96
C THR A 409 -38.91 -9.93 23.15
N ARG A 410 -39.47 -8.91 23.81
CA ARG A 410 -39.84 -7.63 23.22
C ARG A 410 -38.70 -6.59 23.23
N LEU A 411 -37.51 -6.96 23.73
CA LEU A 411 -36.38 -6.04 23.92
C LEU A 411 -35.71 -5.55 22.62
N GLY A 412 -36.12 -6.04 21.46
CA GLY A 412 -35.50 -5.75 20.18
C GLY A 412 -34.17 -6.52 19.98
N LEU A 413 -33.83 -6.80 18.71
CA LEU A 413 -32.75 -7.69 18.31
C LEU A 413 -31.38 -7.34 18.91
N TYR A 414 -31.09 -6.06 19.08
CA TYR A 414 -29.79 -5.61 19.60
C TYR A 414 -29.59 -5.99 21.09
N ARG A 415 -30.62 -5.87 21.91
CA ARG A 415 -30.59 -6.29 23.31
C ARG A 415 -30.69 -7.81 23.43
N GLN A 416 -31.56 -8.44 22.63
CA GLN A 416 -31.74 -9.89 22.59
C GLN A 416 -30.42 -10.63 22.34
N THR A 417 -29.59 -10.14 21.42
CA THR A 417 -28.28 -10.75 21.08
C THR A 417 -27.20 -10.58 22.15
N LYS A 418 -27.43 -9.78 23.19
CA LYS A 418 -26.56 -9.69 24.38
C LYS A 418 -26.85 -10.77 25.42
N GLY A 419 -27.99 -11.41 25.34
CA GLY A 419 -28.41 -12.44 26.30
C GLY A 419 -27.51 -13.68 26.27
N ASN A 420 -27.34 -14.30 27.44
CA ASN A 420 -26.48 -15.46 27.60
C ASN A 420 -26.88 -16.64 26.68
N THR A 421 -28.18 -16.90 26.55
CA THR A 421 -28.70 -17.96 25.68
C THR A 421 -28.21 -17.85 24.24
N ILE A 422 -28.29 -16.63 23.65
CA ILE A 422 -27.80 -16.37 22.30
C ILE A 422 -26.27 -16.45 22.25
N ASN A 423 -25.58 -15.99 23.28
CA ASN A 423 -24.12 -16.07 23.36
C ASN A 423 -23.60 -17.49 23.41
N PHE A 424 -24.32 -18.42 24.06
CA PHE A 424 -24.00 -19.84 24.07
C PHE A 424 -24.34 -20.53 22.75
N LEU A 425 -25.55 -20.34 22.24
CA LEU A 425 -26.02 -21.01 21.01
C LEU A 425 -25.28 -20.50 19.76
N LEU A 426 -24.93 -19.24 19.71
CA LEU A 426 -24.13 -18.63 18.67
C LEU A 426 -22.74 -18.22 19.20
N SER A 427 -22.08 -19.16 19.89
CA SER A 427 -20.77 -18.99 20.50
C SER A 427 -19.67 -18.76 19.42
N PRO A 428 -18.48 -18.27 19.80
CA PRO A 428 -17.36 -18.14 18.88
C PRO A 428 -17.09 -19.44 18.10
N LYS A 429 -17.11 -20.58 18.78
CA LYS A 429 -16.90 -21.90 18.20
C LYS A 429 -17.95 -22.22 17.12
N VAL A 430 -19.23 -21.96 17.39
CA VAL A 430 -20.32 -22.19 16.44
C VAL A 430 -20.25 -21.28 15.22
N LEU A 431 -19.94 -20.02 15.43
CA LEU A 431 -19.78 -19.05 14.34
C LEU A 431 -18.55 -19.36 13.46
N SER A 432 -17.49 -19.93 14.03
CA SER A 432 -16.29 -20.32 13.29
C SER A 432 -16.39 -21.66 12.55
N MET A 433 -17.44 -22.47 12.83
CA MET A 433 -17.66 -23.73 12.12
C MET A 433 -17.88 -23.51 10.62
N LYS A 434 -17.11 -24.25 9.81
CA LYS A 434 -17.29 -24.32 8.36
C LYS A 434 -18.33 -25.39 8.04
N ASN A 435 -19.15 -25.14 7.03
CA ASN A 435 -19.96 -26.18 6.39
C ASN A 435 -19.79 -26.10 4.88
N LYS A 436 -20.37 -27.08 4.13
CA LYS A 436 -20.23 -27.15 2.65
C LYS A 436 -20.54 -25.81 1.93
N ASN A 437 -21.48 -25.02 2.48
CA ASN A 437 -22.02 -23.82 1.84
C ASN A 437 -21.66 -22.51 2.55
N ARG A 438 -20.89 -22.56 3.65
CA ARG A 438 -20.57 -21.36 4.44
C ARG A 438 -19.17 -21.44 5.06
N PRO A 439 -18.28 -20.47 4.80
CA PRO A 439 -17.04 -20.33 5.56
C PRO A 439 -17.37 -20.02 7.03
N GLY A 440 -16.54 -20.46 7.95
CA GLY A 440 -16.64 -20.02 9.34
C GLY A 440 -16.31 -18.53 9.46
N LEU A 441 -16.92 -17.87 10.44
CA LEU A 441 -16.52 -16.50 10.82
C LEU A 441 -15.14 -16.55 11.47
N ILE A 442 -14.24 -15.68 11.02
CA ILE A 442 -12.91 -15.54 11.62
C ILE A 442 -13.02 -15.14 13.10
N ASN A 443 -12.25 -15.77 13.97
CA ASN A 443 -11.95 -15.24 15.30
C ASN A 443 -10.69 -14.36 15.19
N PRO A 444 -10.81 -13.05 15.35
CA PRO A 444 -9.68 -12.13 15.11
C PRO A 444 -8.47 -12.42 16.00
N LEU A 445 -8.70 -12.71 17.28
CA LEU A 445 -7.63 -12.96 18.25
C LEU A 445 -6.90 -14.29 17.95
N GLU A 446 -7.63 -15.38 17.75
CA GLU A 446 -7.04 -16.68 17.39
C GLU A 446 -6.25 -16.59 16.08
N TYR A 447 -6.80 -15.88 15.09
CA TYR A 447 -6.10 -15.69 13.82
C TYR A 447 -4.80 -14.89 13.97
N TYR A 448 -4.79 -13.86 14.83
CA TYR A 448 -3.58 -13.11 15.15
C TYR A 448 -2.54 -13.96 15.87
N GLN A 449 -2.95 -14.79 16.81
CA GLN A 449 -2.06 -15.67 17.58
C GLN A 449 -1.50 -16.84 16.75
N SER A 450 -2.15 -17.21 15.65
CA SER A 450 -1.70 -18.29 14.75
C SER A 450 -0.69 -17.80 13.69
N LYS A 451 -0.33 -16.50 13.67
CA LYS A 451 0.56 -15.85 12.71
C LYS A 451 1.80 -15.25 13.38
#